data_1a5487970a40acdb210d9455994ecd62
#
_entry.id   1a5487970a40acdb210d9455994ecd62
#
_cell.length_a   1.000
_cell.length_b   1.000
_cell.length_c   1.000
_cell.angle_alpha   90.00
_cell.angle_beta   90.00
_cell.angle_gamma   90.00
#
_symmetry.space_group_name_H-M   'P 1'
#
loop_
_entity.id
_entity.type
_entity.pdbx_description
1 polymer ?
#
loop_
_entity_poly.entity_id
_entity_poly.type
_entity_poly.pdbx_seq_one_letter_code
_entity_poly.pdbx_strand_id
1 'polypeptide(L)' 'METMLDPPVCSTNLKCRLTTVSEAIDYIDLRLPKSEQDHKLIKAAREELYRAEDTRAKSVTSGKLANALSVIDISRN' A
#
# COMPACT_ATOMS: atom_id res chain seq x y z
N MET A 1 -2.90 6.07 -17.73
CA MET A 1 -1.59 5.74 -17.19
C MET A 1 -1.68 5.44 -15.71
N GLU A 2 -1.01 4.41 -15.28
CA GLU A 2 -1.01 4.04 -13.88
C GLU A 2 0.05 4.82 -13.11
N THR A 3 -0.31 5.21 -11.89
CA THR A 3 0.65 5.83 -10.98
C THR A 3 1.56 4.77 -10.40
N MET A 4 2.86 4.99 -10.51
CA MET A 4 3.86 4.04 -10.04
C MET A 4 4.22 4.28 -8.59
N LEU A 5 4.51 3.21 -7.88
CA LEU A 5 5.06 3.30 -6.53
C LEU A 5 6.58 3.47 -6.62
N ASP A 6 7.12 4.41 -5.88
CA ASP A 6 8.55 4.68 -5.87
C ASP A 6 9.08 4.74 -4.45
N PRO A 7 9.87 3.78 -4.04
CA PRO A 7 10.23 2.54 -4.75
C PRO A 7 9.13 1.49 -4.69
N PRO A 8 9.19 0.44 -5.52
CA PRO A 8 8.23 -0.66 -5.43
C PRO A 8 8.26 -1.30 -4.04
N VAL A 9 7.09 -1.70 -3.57
CA VAL A 9 6.95 -2.29 -2.24
C VAL A 9 7.07 -3.80 -2.31
N CYS A 10 7.94 -4.36 -1.48
CA CYS A 10 8.08 -5.81 -1.37
C CYS A 10 8.08 -6.16 0.12
N SER A 11 7.11 -6.96 0.54
CA SER A 11 7.01 -7.42 1.91
C SER A 11 7.35 -8.91 1.95
N THR A 12 7.82 -9.38 3.11
CA THR A 12 8.14 -10.80 3.30
C THR A 12 6.92 -11.69 3.10
N ASN A 13 5.72 -11.17 3.36
CA ASN A 13 4.47 -11.90 3.17
C ASN A 13 3.88 -11.73 1.77
N LEU A 14 4.46 -10.86 0.96
CA LEU A 14 4.01 -10.66 -0.41
C LEU A 14 4.76 -11.58 -1.35
N LYS A 15 4.02 -12.40 -2.07
CA LYS A 15 4.61 -13.26 -3.09
C LYS A 15 4.88 -12.48 -4.38
N CYS A 16 4.36 -11.26 -4.47
CA CYS A 16 4.56 -10.40 -5.62
C CYS A 16 4.95 -9.01 -5.16
N ARG A 17 5.63 -8.29 -6.04
CA ARG A 17 6.04 -6.93 -5.78
C ARG A 17 4.91 -5.98 -6.19
N LEU A 18 4.61 -5.01 -5.33
CA LEU A 18 3.64 -3.96 -5.66
C LEU A 18 4.39 -2.84 -6.37
N THR A 19 4.09 -2.62 -7.63
CA THR A 19 4.76 -1.61 -8.44
C THR A 19 3.88 -0.43 -8.79
N THR A 20 2.57 -0.61 -8.79
CA THR A 20 1.62 0.46 -9.12
C THR A 20 0.67 0.72 -7.96
N VAL A 21 0.09 1.93 -7.95
CA VAL A 21 -0.92 2.30 -6.96
C VAL A 21 -2.13 1.38 -7.05
N SER A 22 -2.53 1.04 -8.27
CA SER A 22 -3.66 0.13 -8.49
C SER A 22 -3.43 -1.22 -7.82
N GLU A 23 -2.24 -1.78 -7.99
CA GLU A 23 -1.88 -3.05 -7.34
C GLU A 23 -1.89 -2.93 -5.81
N ALA A 24 -1.39 -1.80 -5.30
CA ALA A 24 -1.37 -1.56 -3.86
C ALA A 24 -2.78 -1.46 -3.27
N ILE A 25 -3.65 -0.73 -3.95
CA ILE A 25 -5.05 -0.59 -3.51
C ILE A 25 -5.75 -1.94 -3.53
N ASP A 26 -5.57 -2.71 -4.59
CA ASP A 26 -6.14 -4.05 -4.68
C ASP A 26 -5.64 -4.94 -3.56
N TYR A 27 -4.36 -4.86 -3.24
CA TYR A 27 -3.80 -5.64 -2.14
C TYR A 27 -4.47 -5.28 -0.81
N ILE A 28 -4.63 -3.99 -0.54
CA ILE A 28 -5.25 -3.53 0.70
C ILE A 28 -6.73 -3.97 0.77
N ASP A 29 -7.46 -3.78 -0.30
CA ASP A 29 -8.91 -4.03 -0.31
C ASP A 29 -9.28 -5.51 -0.38
N LEU A 30 -8.46 -6.31 -1.06
CA LEU A 30 -8.79 -7.71 -1.33
C LEU A 30 -8.00 -8.71 -0.50
N ARG A 31 -6.80 -8.36 -0.09
CA ARG A 31 -5.91 -9.29 0.59
C ARG A 31 -5.80 -9.09 2.09
N LEU A 32 -5.89 -7.85 2.55
CA LEU A 32 -5.80 -7.58 3.97
C LEU A 32 -7.12 -7.88 4.66
N PRO A 33 -7.09 -8.53 5.83
CA PRO A 33 -8.32 -8.70 6.63
C PRO A 33 -8.86 -7.34 7.07
N LYS A 34 -10.15 -7.27 7.30
CA LYS A 34 -10.81 -6.03 7.64
C LYS A 34 -10.23 -5.36 8.89
N SER A 35 -9.81 -6.15 9.86
CA SER A 35 -9.19 -5.62 11.08
C SER A 35 -7.88 -4.88 10.79
N GLU A 36 -7.12 -5.35 9.80
CA GLU A 36 -5.90 -4.69 9.41
C GLU A 36 -6.16 -3.47 8.53
N GLN A 37 -7.22 -3.52 7.72
CA GLN A 37 -7.63 -2.38 6.91
C GLN A 37 -8.03 -1.19 7.79
N ASP A 38 -8.52 -1.45 8.99
CA ASP A 38 -8.88 -0.41 9.95
C ASP A 38 -7.67 0.16 10.68
N HIS A 39 -6.50 -0.40 10.49
CA HIS A 39 -5.29 0.10 11.13
C HIS A 39 -4.99 1.53 10.67
N LYS A 40 -4.64 2.38 11.63
CA LYS A 40 -4.40 3.79 11.38
C LYS A 40 -3.39 4.06 10.25
N LEU A 41 -2.30 3.29 10.25
CA LEU A 41 -1.25 3.45 9.22
C LEU A 41 -1.73 3.00 7.85
N ILE A 42 -2.55 1.95 7.80
CA ILE A 42 -3.11 1.47 6.55
C ILE A 42 -4.09 2.48 5.98
N LYS A 43 -4.93 3.06 6.82
CA LYS A 43 -5.88 4.10 6.38
C LYS A 43 -5.15 5.30 5.80
N ALA A 44 -4.08 5.75 6.46
CA ALA A 44 -3.30 6.88 5.99
C ALA A 44 -2.63 6.58 4.64
N ALA A 45 -2.04 5.41 4.51
CA ALA A 45 -1.40 5.00 3.26
C ALA A 45 -2.42 4.88 2.13
N ARG A 46 -3.57 4.30 2.43
CA ARG A 46 -4.64 4.13 1.45
C ARG A 46 -5.14 5.47 0.93
N GLU A 47 -5.36 6.44 1.81
CA GLU A 47 -5.77 7.78 1.41
C GLU A 47 -4.76 8.42 0.46
N GLU A 48 -3.48 8.26 0.76
CA GLU A 48 -2.43 8.80 -0.09
C GLU A 48 -2.44 8.16 -1.46
N LEU A 49 -2.67 6.84 -1.52
CA LEU A 49 -2.76 6.13 -2.78
C LEU A 49 -3.96 6.61 -3.61
N TYR A 50 -5.12 6.75 -3.00
CA TYR A 50 -6.31 7.26 -3.69
C TYR A 50 -6.11 8.67 -4.19
N ARG A 51 -5.48 9.51 -3.40
CA ARG A 51 -5.19 10.89 -3.79
C ARG A 51 -4.25 10.93 -4.99
N ALA A 52 -3.22 10.10 -4.99
CA ALA A 52 -2.29 10.03 -6.11
C ALA A 52 -2.98 9.59 -7.39
N GLU A 53 -3.88 8.61 -7.28
CA GLU A 53 -4.65 8.12 -8.43
C GLU A 53 -5.61 9.19 -8.94
N ASP A 54 -6.28 9.88 -8.03
CA ASP A 54 -7.23 10.93 -8.37
C ASP A 54 -6.56 12.11 -9.07
N THR A 55 -5.37 12.49 -8.65
CA THR A 55 -4.61 13.58 -9.26
C THR A 55 -3.82 13.14 -10.49
N ARG A 56 -3.86 11.85 -10.81
CA ARG A 56 -3.13 11.27 -11.93
C ARG A 56 -1.62 11.54 -11.86
N ALA A 57 -1.08 11.46 -10.66
CA ALA A 57 0.34 11.63 -10.45
C ALA A 57 1.12 10.54 -11.18
N LYS A 58 2.33 10.88 -11.66
CA LYS A 58 3.18 9.89 -12.35
C LYS A 58 3.73 8.87 -11.38
N SER A 59 4.03 9.29 -10.17
CA SER A 59 4.56 8.42 -9.13
C SER A 59 4.14 8.94 -7.77
N VAL A 60 4.20 8.06 -6.77
CA VAL A 60 3.92 8.40 -5.39
C VAL A 60 4.93 7.69 -4.50
N THR A 61 5.34 8.37 -3.44
CA THR A 61 6.26 7.79 -2.47
C THR A 61 5.57 6.65 -1.73
N SER A 62 6.16 5.47 -1.75
CA SER A 62 5.58 4.29 -1.11
C SER A 62 6.03 4.10 0.34
N GLY A 63 6.77 5.05 0.90
CA GLY A 63 7.31 4.93 2.25
C GLY A 63 6.27 4.66 3.32
N LYS A 64 5.15 5.37 3.28
CA LYS A 64 4.07 5.18 4.26
C LYS A 64 3.44 3.79 4.13
N LEU A 65 3.22 3.35 2.90
CA LEU A 65 2.66 2.02 2.65
C LEU A 65 3.62 0.93 3.13
N ALA A 66 4.89 1.06 2.79
CA ALA A 66 5.90 0.10 3.20
C ALA A 66 6.00 0.03 4.73
N ASN A 67 5.99 1.18 5.39
CA ASN A 67 6.02 1.25 6.85
C ASN A 67 4.78 0.60 7.46
N ALA A 68 3.61 0.87 6.92
CA ALA A 68 2.36 0.30 7.41
C ALA A 68 2.36 -1.22 7.31
N LEU A 69 2.78 -1.75 6.17
CA LEU A 69 2.85 -3.19 5.96
C LEU A 69 3.87 -3.84 6.88
N SER A 70 4.99 -3.17 7.11
CA SER A 70 6.04 -3.66 8.01
C SER A 70 5.52 -3.75 9.45
N VAL A 71 4.81 -2.72 9.91
CA VAL A 71 4.24 -2.70 11.26
C VAL A 71 3.21 -3.83 11.43
N ILE A 72 2.39 -4.06 10.42
CA ILE A 72 1.39 -5.13 10.46
C ILE A 72 2.07 -6.51 10.51
N ASP A 73 3.13 -6.70 9.72
CA ASP A 73 3.90 -7.95 9.74
C ASP A 73 4.47 -8.23 11.12
N ILE A 74 5.02 -7.21 11.77
CA ILE A 74 5.57 -7.34 13.12
C ILE A 74 4.46 -7.70 14.10
N SER A 75 3.28 -7.09 13.95
CA SER A 75 2.15 -7.34 14.85
C SER A 75 1.60 -8.77 14.73
N ARG A 76 1.76 -9.39 13.57
CA ARG A 76 1.31 -10.78 13.35
C ARG A 76 2.19 -11.80 14.05
N ASN A 77 3.42 -11.45 14.31
CA ASN A 77 4.38 -12.32 14.96
C ASN A 77 4.41 -12.06 16.46
#